data_41daca99ee7a66c75bfd282e30d70741
#
_entry.id   41daca99ee7a66c75bfd282e30d70741
#
_cell.length_a   1.000
_cell.length_b   1.000
_cell.length_c   1.000
_cell.angle_alpha   90.00
_cell.angle_beta   90.00
_cell.angle_gamma   90.00
#
_symmetry.space_group_name_H-M   'P 1'
#
loop_
_entity.id
_entity.type
_entity.pdbx_description
1 polymer ?
#
loop_
_entity_poly.entity_id
_entity_poly.type
_entity_poly.pdbx_seq_one_letter_code
_entity_poly.pdbx_strand_id
1 'polypeptide(L)'
;DIVVNNAGILRDKTFGNVTLDNFRAVLDVHLMGSVQVTKAAWEIMVQNGWGRVVFTSSGSGIFGNFGQSNYATAKMALIGLMNVLALEGERKGIKVNTLAPGALTRMTERLHDPNRRGRPDQVSPAVLYLCSEQAPQGVILQAADGRFSTIRIHPGKPIDLGPVFICKECPASVPQL
;
A
#
# COMPACT_ATOMS: atom_id res chain seq x y z
N ASP A 1 14.24 16.15 0.61
CA ASP A 1 14.01 15.94 -0.82
C ASP A 1 13.32 14.62 -1.12
N ILE A 2 13.84 13.49 -0.64
CA ILE A 2 13.31 12.14 -0.93
C ILE A 2 13.10 11.39 0.38
N VAL A 3 11.91 10.79 0.53
CA VAL A 3 11.56 9.89 1.65
C VAL A 3 11.11 8.55 1.08
N VAL A 4 11.79 7.48 1.48
CA VAL A 4 11.41 6.10 1.16
C VAL A 4 11.04 5.37 2.44
N ASN A 5 9.75 5.20 2.68
CA ASN A 5 9.21 4.50 3.84
C ASN A 5 9.21 2.99 3.57
N ASN A 6 10.27 2.31 3.97
CA ASN A 6 10.49 0.88 3.71
C ASN A 6 10.58 0.03 4.99
N ALA A 7 10.78 0.63 6.15
CA ALA A 7 10.88 -0.11 7.42
C ALA A 7 9.64 -0.97 7.66
N GLY A 8 9.85 -2.18 8.19
CA GLY A 8 8.74 -3.08 8.40
C GLY A 8 9.09 -4.31 9.24
N ILE A 9 8.06 -4.91 9.83
CA ILE A 9 8.13 -6.13 10.62
C ILE A 9 7.00 -7.09 10.21
N LEU A 10 7.16 -8.37 10.52
CA LEU A 10 6.11 -9.38 10.41
C LEU A 10 5.76 -9.95 11.78
N ARG A 11 4.46 -10.12 12.03
CA ARG A 11 3.89 -10.80 13.20
C ARG A 11 2.70 -11.64 12.73
N ASP A 12 2.97 -12.51 11.75
CA ASP A 12 1.96 -13.28 11.04
C ASP A 12 1.33 -14.34 11.92
N LYS A 13 0.02 -14.30 12.02
CA LYS A 13 -0.86 -15.27 12.67
C LYS A 13 -2.24 -15.20 12.01
N THR A 14 -2.99 -16.29 12.04
CA THR A 14 -4.41 -16.24 11.69
C THR A 14 -5.15 -15.24 12.57
N PHE A 15 -6.23 -14.65 12.08
CA PHE A 15 -6.95 -13.59 12.79
C PHE A 15 -7.39 -13.99 14.20
N GLY A 16 -7.82 -15.23 14.41
CA GLY A 16 -8.17 -15.75 15.75
C GLY A 16 -6.98 -15.92 16.70
N ASN A 17 -5.73 -15.93 16.19
CA ASN A 17 -4.53 -16.18 16.98
C ASN A 17 -3.60 -14.97 17.08
N VAL A 18 -3.83 -13.91 16.32
CA VAL A 18 -3.05 -12.68 16.43
C VAL A 18 -3.48 -11.91 17.68
N THR A 19 -2.52 -11.52 18.52
CA THR A 19 -2.81 -10.65 19.66
C THR A 19 -2.99 -9.20 19.21
N LEU A 20 -3.79 -8.41 19.93
CA LEU A 20 -3.95 -6.99 19.65
C LEU A 20 -2.62 -6.23 19.75
N ASP A 21 -1.72 -6.64 20.62
CA ASP A 21 -0.39 -6.00 20.75
C ASP A 21 0.46 -6.25 19.52
N ASN A 22 0.46 -7.48 18.98
CA ASN A 22 1.13 -7.77 17.71
C ASN A 22 0.48 -7.05 16.53
N PHE A 23 -0.85 -6.90 16.56
CA PHE A 23 -1.57 -6.15 15.53
C PHE A 23 -1.17 -4.67 15.56
N ARG A 24 -1.21 -4.04 16.73
CA ARG A 24 -0.79 -2.64 16.95
C ARG A 24 0.68 -2.42 16.57
N ALA A 25 1.58 -3.29 17.03
CA ALA A 25 3.01 -3.17 16.72
C ALA A 25 3.29 -3.14 15.20
N VAL A 26 2.55 -3.93 14.42
CA VAL A 26 2.67 -3.92 12.95
C VAL A 26 2.14 -2.61 12.37
N LEU A 27 1.00 -2.11 12.84
CA LEU A 27 0.46 -0.80 12.41
C LEU A 27 1.41 0.34 12.80
N ASP A 28 1.95 0.32 14.00
CA ASP A 28 2.85 1.36 14.50
C ASP A 28 4.11 1.47 13.65
N VAL A 29 4.73 0.34 13.30
CA VAL A 29 5.95 0.37 12.47
C VAL A 29 5.63 0.76 11.02
N HIS A 30 4.66 0.09 10.39
CA HIS A 30 4.42 0.27 8.96
C HIS A 30 3.66 1.55 8.62
N LEU A 31 2.57 1.83 9.35
CA LEU A 31 1.71 2.97 9.09
C LEU A 31 2.17 4.21 9.86
N MET A 32 2.18 4.15 11.18
CA MET A 32 2.49 5.33 11.98
C MET A 32 3.93 5.79 11.80
N GLY A 33 4.90 4.86 11.68
CA GLY A 33 6.27 5.19 11.33
C GLY A 33 6.37 5.94 10.00
N SER A 34 5.65 5.48 8.97
CA SER A 34 5.60 6.16 7.67
C SER A 34 4.95 7.54 7.76
N VAL A 35 3.86 7.66 8.53
CA VAL A 35 3.18 8.95 8.77
C VAL A 35 4.13 9.93 9.45
N GLN A 36 4.80 9.51 10.52
CA GLN A 36 5.70 10.37 11.31
C GLN A 36 6.88 10.87 10.47
N VAL A 37 7.56 9.98 9.76
CA VAL A 37 8.71 10.33 8.91
C VAL A 37 8.29 11.26 7.77
N THR A 38 7.18 10.94 7.10
CA THR A 38 6.68 11.77 6.00
C THR A 38 6.24 13.15 6.51
N LYS A 39 5.53 13.20 7.64
CA LYS A 39 5.10 14.47 8.25
C LYS A 39 6.27 15.36 8.62
N ALA A 40 7.35 14.79 9.18
CA ALA A 40 8.56 15.55 9.54
C ALA A 40 9.27 16.16 8.31
N ALA A 41 9.20 15.51 7.15
CA ALA A 41 9.81 16.00 5.90
C ALA A 41 8.89 16.91 5.09
N TRP A 42 7.56 16.84 5.31
CA TRP A 42 6.55 17.43 4.41
C TRP A 42 6.68 18.93 4.27
N GLU A 43 6.80 19.68 5.37
CA GLU A 43 6.91 21.14 5.34
C GLU A 43 8.16 21.63 4.62
N ILE A 44 9.26 20.89 4.77
CA ILE A 44 10.52 21.21 4.06
C ILE A 44 10.36 20.98 2.55
N MET A 45 9.68 19.89 2.16
CA MET A 45 9.37 19.64 0.75
C MET A 45 8.48 20.72 0.15
N VAL A 46 7.46 21.17 0.92
CA VAL A 46 6.57 22.26 0.51
C VAL A 46 7.34 23.57 0.31
N GLN A 47 8.22 23.92 1.24
CA GLN A 47 9.05 25.14 1.14
C GLN A 47 10.01 25.11 -0.06
N ASN A 48 10.54 23.93 -0.37
CA ASN A 48 11.44 23.73 -1.50
C ASN A 48 10.71 23.62 -2.85
N GLY A 49 9.38 23.47 -2.85
CA GLY A 49 8.59 23.25 -4.06
C GLY A 49 8.93 21.92 -4.77
N TRP A 50 9.54 20.97 -4.06
CA TRP A 50 9.96 19.69 -4.60
C TRP A 50 10.02 18.61 -3.51
N GLY A 51 9.52 17.41 -3.83
CA GLY A 51 9.61 16.24 -2.93
C GLY A 51 9.24 14.95 -3.63
N ARG A 52 9.78 13.85 -3.12
CA ARG A 52 9.43 12.49 -3.55
C ARG A 52 9.18 11.63 -2.31
N VAL A 53 7.98 11.07 -2.23
CA VAL A 53 7.60 10.16 -1.15
C VAL A 53 7.22 8.80 -1.73
N VAL A 54 7.88 7.75 -1.27
CA VAL A 54 7.59 6.38 -1.68
C VAL A 54 7.21 5.57 -0.44
N PHE A 55 6.01 5.02 -0.43
CA PHE A 55 5.57 4.05 0.57
C PHE A 55 5.75 2.64 0.04
N THR A 56 6.35 1.75 0.83
CA THR A 56 6.42 0.32 0.49
C THR A 56 5.14 -0.38 0.95
N SER A 57 4.22 -0.59 0.00
CA SER A 57 3.02 -1.41 0.15
C SER A 57 3.32 -2.90 -0.08
N SER A 58 2.35 -3.70 -0.43
CA SER A 58 2.51 -5.14 -0.70
C SER A 58 1.31 -5.70 -1.48
N GLY A 59 1.55 -6.71 -2.30
CA GLY A 59 0.47 -7.52 -2.85
C GLY A 59 -0.46 -8.10 -1.79
N SER A 60 0.07 -8.45 -0.61
CA SER A 60 -0.75 -8.91 0.52
C SER A 60 -1.74 -7.86 1.02
N GLY A 61 -1.38 -6.57 0.96
CA GLY A 61 -2.30 -5.48 1.31
C GLY A 61 -3.40 -5.29 0.28
N ILE A 62 -3.10 -5.50 -0.99
CA ILE A 62 -4.01 -5.25 -2.11
C ILE A 62 -4.97 -6.41 -2.35
N PHE A 63 -4.45 -7.65 -2.29
CA PHE A 63 -5.18 -8.87 -2.66
C PHE A 63 -5.44 -9.81 -1.48
N GLY A 64 -4.92 -9.49 -0.31
CA GLY A 64 -4.96 -10.37 0.86
C GLY A 64 -3.88 -11.43 0.83
N ASN A 65 -3.56 -11.96 2.03
CA ASN A 65 -2.75 -13.15 2.21
C ASN A 65 -3.11 -13.81 3.54
N PHE A 66 -3.26 -15.13 3.54
CA PHE A 66 -3.66 -15.88 4.73
C PHE A 66 -2.68 -15.64 5.90
N GLY A 67 -3.22 -15.37 7.07
CA GLY A 67 -2.42 -15.15 8.29
C GLY A 67 -1.76 -13.78 8.42
N GLN A 68 -2.06 -12.83 7.53
CA GLN A 68 -1.45 -11.49 7.50
C GLN A 68 -2.46 -10.34 7.71
N SER A 69 -3.47 -10.55 8.52
CA SER A 69 -4.51 -9.52 8.74
C SER A 69 -3.94 -8.18 9.22
N ASN A 70 -2.99 -8.17 10.16
CA ASN A 70 -2.30 -6.97 10.65
C ASN A 70 -1.43 -6.32 9.56
N TYR A 71 -0.60 -7.11 8.89
CA TYR A 71 0.31 -6.66 7.85
C TYR A 71 -0.45 -6.13 6.62
N ALA A 72 -1.44 -6.88 6.13
CA ALA A 72 -2.27 -6.49 4.99
C ALA A 72 -3.02 -5.18 5.27
N THR A 73 -3.60 -5.03 6.47
CA THR A 73 -4.25 -3.78 6.90
C THR A 73 -3.27 -2.60 6.86
N ALA A 74 -2.08 -2.74 7.44
CA ALA A 74 -1.07 -1.68 7.44
C ALA A 74 -0.64 -1.31 6.01
N LYS A 75 -0.41 -2.30 5.15
CA LYS A 75 0.05 -2.08 3.78
C LYS A 75 -1.03 -1.48 2.87
N MET A 76 -2.30 -1.80 3.08
CA MET A 76 -3.41 -1.15 2.37
C MET A 76 -3.65 0.27 2.87
N ALA A 77 -3.50 0.53 4.17
CA ALA A 77 -3.60 1.87 4.74
C ALA A 77 -2.59 2.86 4.12
N LEU A 78 -1.38 2.40 3.77
CA LEU A 78 -0.39 3.22 3.06
C LEU A 78 -0.85 3.65 1.66
N ILE A 79 -1.69 2.86 0.99
CA ILE A 79 -2.29 3.25 -0.29
C ILE A 79 -3.30 4.37 -0.08
N GLY A 80 -4.15 4.26 0.95
CA GLY A 80 -5.07 5.34 1.31
C GLY A 80 -4.33 6.65 1.66
N LEU A 81 -3.26 6.56 2.44
CA LEU A 81 -2.41 7.70 2.76
C LEU A 81 -1.77 8.31 1.49
N MET A 82 -1.22 7.48 0.61
CA MET A 82 -0.66 7.90 -0.67
C MET A 82 -1.68 8.67 -1.51
N ASN A 83 -2.91 8.14 -1.63
CA ASN A 83 -3.96 8.77 -2.43
C ASN A 83 -4.24 10.21 -1.99
N VAL A 84 -4.33 10.45 -0.68
CA VAL A 84 -4.58 11.80 -0.14
C VAL A 84 -3.35 12.69 -0.32
N LEU A 85 -2.16 12.22 0.07
CA LEU A 85 -0.95 13.03 -0.02
C LEU A 85 -0.53 13.32 -1.48
N ALA A 86 -0.88 12.47 -2.43
CA ALA A 86 -0.70 12.74 -3.85
C ALA A 86 -1.51 13.96 -4.30
N LEU A 87 -2.78 14.08 -3.86
CA LEU A 87 -3.63 15.25 -4.15
C LEU A 87 -3.09 16.52 -3.46
N GLU A 88 -2.71 16.41 -2.19
CA GLU A 88 -2.21 17.54 -1.41
C GLU A 88 -0.84 18.05 -1.89
N GLY A 89 -0.01 17.15 -2.44
CA GLY A 89 1.34 17.44 -2.93
C GLY A 89 1.39 17.96 -4.37
N GLU A 90 0.36 17.73 -5.19
CA GLU A 90 0.39 17.98 -6.63
C GLU A 90 0.80 19.41 -6.99
N ARG A 91 0.16 20.40 -6.38
CA ARG A 91 0.47 21.84 -6.62
C ARG A 91 1.71 22.33 -5.88
N LYS A 92 2.35 21.48 -5.08
CA LYS A 92 3.52 21.78 -4.26
C LYS A 92 4.80 21.14 -4.80
N GLY A 93 4.74 20.52 -5.99
CA GLY A 93 5.88 19.83 -6.59
C GLY A 93 6.26 18.52 -5.89
N ILE A 94 5.39 18.01 -4.98
CA ILE A 94 5.63 16.78 -4.23
C ILE A 94 4.91 15.63 -4.92
N LYS A 95 5.65 14.59 -5.30
CA LYS A 95 5.11 13.35 -5.87
C LYS A 95 5.11 12.25 -4.83
N VAL A 96 3.94 11.61 -4.66
CA VAL A 96 3.72 10.55 -3.66
C VAL A 96 3.23 9.30 -4.36
N ASN A 97 3.92 8.19 -4.16
CA ASN A 97 3.60 6.92 -4.80
C ASN A 97 3.76 5.75 -3.84
N THR A 98 3.22 4.59 -4.18
CA THR A 98 3.47 3.34 -3.48
C THR A 98 4.19 2.34 -4.37
N LEU A 99 5.08 1.56 -3.76
CA LEU A 99 5.75 0.41 -4.35
C LEU A 99 5.18 -0.87 -3.74
N ALA A 100 4.76 -1.82 -4.56
CA ALA A 100 4.39 -3.17 -4.15
C ALA A 100 5.47 -4.16 -4.64
N PRO A 101 6.52 -4.41 -3.83
CA PRO A 101 7.65 -5.22 -4.24
C PRO A 101 7.35 -6.71 -4.14
N GLY A 102 7.93 -7.51 -5.05
CA GLY A 102 7.97 -8.96 -4.99
C GLY A 102 9.41 -9.45 -5.15
N ALA A 103 10.06 -9.82 -4.05
CA ALA A 103 11.41 -10.38 -4.05
C ALA A 103 11.56 -11.41 -2.93
N LEU A 104 12.48 -12.35 -3.14
CA LEU A 104 12.94 -13.26 -2.10
C LEU A 104 13.88 -12.52 -1.15
N THR A 105 13.51 -12.47 0.11
CA THR A 105 14.27 -11.84 1.18
C THR A 105 14.15 -12.68 2.43
N ARG A 106 14.94 -12.42 3.46
CA ARG A 106 14.78 -13.05 4.78
C ARG A 106 13.35 -12.95 5.34
N MET A 107 12.63 -11.89 4.99
CA MET A 107 11.23 -11.69 5.38
C MET A 107 10.28 -12.64 4.65
N THR A 108 10.59 -13.05 3.43
CA THR A 108 9.73 -13.86 2.54
C THR A 108 10.17 -15.33 2.44
N GLU A 109 11.33 -15.72 2.99
CA GLU A 109 11.84 -17.10 2.96
C GLU A 109 10.85 -18.12 3.54
N ARG A 110 10.07 -17.73 4.54
CA ARG A 110 9.06 -18.60 5.18
C ARG A 110 7.76 -18.72 4.37
N LEU A 111 7.57 -17.93 3.34
CA LEU A 111 6.35 -17.90 2.52
C LEU A 111 6.43 -18.87 1.33
N HIS A 112 7.26 -19.87 1.39
CA HIS A 112 7.50 -20.96 0.44
C HIS A 112 6.62 -20.93 -0.83
N ASP A 113 6.87 -19.95 -1.70
CA ASP A 113 6.39 -19.98 -3.08
C ASP A 113 7.55 -20.43 -3.98
N PRO A 114 7.54 -21.68 -4.48
CA PRO A 114 8.62 -22.19 -5.33
C PRO A 114 8.78 -21.42 -6.65
N ASN A 115 7.81 -20.60 -7.01
CA ASN A 115 7.82 -19.79 -8.23
C ASN A 115 8.38 -18.36 -7.99
N ARG A 116 8.57 -17.93 -6.75
CA ARG A 116 9.21 -16.65 -6.44
C ARG A 116 10.73 -16.75 -6.60
N ARG A 117 11.25 -16.13 -7.64
CA ARG A 117 12.70 -16.11 -7.95
C ARG A 117 13.31 -14.71 -7.94
N GLY A 118 12.48 -13.68 -7.74
CA GLY A 118 12.92 -12.28 -7.82
C GLY A 118 13.92 -11.91 -6.74
N ARG A 119 14.98 -11.21 -7.11
CA ARG A 119 15.99 -10.68 -6.20
C ARG A 119 15.69 -9.24 -5.81
N PRO A 120 16.12 -8.76 -4.63
CA PRO A 120 15.90 -7.36 -4.21
C PRO A 120 16.45 -6.31 -5.17
N ASP A 121 17.59 -6.59 -5.82
CA ASP A 121 18.20 -5.69 -6.81
C ASP A 121 17.32 -5.47 -8.05
N GLN A 122 16.42 -6.39 -8.36
CA GLN A 122 15.44 -6.24 -9.45
C GLN A 122 14.27 -5.29 -9.08
N VAL A 123 14.13 -4.95 -7.81
CA VAL A 123 13.13 -3.98 -7.32
C VAL A 123 13.68 -2.55 -7.29
N SER A 124 14.99 -2.41 -7.06
CA SER A 124 15.66 -1.10 -6.90
C SER A 124 15.41 -0.11 -8.04
N PRO A 125 15.37 -0.51 -9.33
CA PRO A 125 15.07 0.42 -10.43
C PRO A 125 13.70 1.08 -10.30
N ALA A 126 12.69 0.39 -9.73
CA ALA A 126 11.38 0.99 -9.46
C ALA A 126 11.47 2.11 -8.41
N VAL A 127 12.27 1.92 -7.37
CA VAL A 127 12.50 2.96 -6.35
C VAL A 127 13.16 4.19 -6.98
N LEU A 128 14.22 3.99 -7.77
CA LEU A 128 14.90 5.07 -8.48
C LEU A 128 13.96 5.84 -9.40
N TYR A 129 13.12 5.14 -10.16
CA TYR A 129 12.09 5.77 -11.01
C TYR A 129 11.10 6.59 -10.20
N LEU A 130 10.57 6.06 -9.08
CA LEU A 130 9.63 6.78 -8.22
C LEU A 130 10.25 7.98 -7.48
N CYS A 131 11.58 8.03 -7.38
CA CYS A 131 12.32 9.14 -6.79
C CYS A 131 12.83 10.16 -7.84
N SER A 132 12.66 9.89 -9.13
CA SER A 132 13.16 10.73 -10.22
C SER A 132 12.25 11.91 -10.55
N GLU A 133 12.72 12.77 -11.47
CA GLU A 133 11.92 13.86 -12.07
C GLU A 133 10.71 13.31 -12.85
N GLN A 134 10.86 12.14 -13.49
CA GLN A 134 9.84 11.47 -14.29
C GLN A 134 8.86 10.65 -13.43
N ALA A 135 9.01 10.66 -12.10
CA ALA A 135 8.10 9.93 -11.23
C ALA A 135 6.63 10.27 -11.53
N PRO A 136 5.72 9.30 -11.55
CA PRO A 136 4.29 9.56 -11.68
C PRO A 136 3.73 10.17 -10.39
N GLN A 137 2.42 10.44 -10.36
CA GLN A 137 1.70 10.89 -9.18
C GLN A 137 0.58 9.92 -8.83
N GLY A 138 0.52 9.47 -7.57
CA GLY A 138 -0.57 8.66 -7.06
C GLY A 138 -0.64 7.24 -7.65
N VAL A 139 0.50 6.63 -7.94
CA VAL A 139 0.57 5.32 -8.61
C VAL A 139 0.97 4.22 -7.61
N ILE A 140 0.33 3.07 -7.74
CA ILE A 140 0.78 1.83 -7.13
C ILE A 140 1.64 1.10 -8.17
N LEU A 141 2.96 1.11 -7.99
CA LEU A 141 3.90 0.42 -8.87
C LEU A 141 4.23 -0.96 -8.30
N GLN A 142 3.89 -2.01 -9.01
CA GLN A 142 4.35 -3.36 -8.72
C GLN A 142 5.72 -3.60 -9.36
N ALA A 143 6.64 -4.16 -8.61
CA ALA A 143 7.98 -4.55 -9.08
C ALA A 143 8.30 -5.96 -8.59
N ALA A 144 8.26 -6.94 -9.47
CA ALA A 144 8.52 -8.34 -9.16
C ALA A 144 9.20 -9.05 -10.33
N ASP A 145 10.19 -9.87 -10.04
CA ASP A 145 10.90 -10.71 -11.02
C ASP A 145 11.43 -9.91 -12.25
N GLY A 146 11.91 -8.68 -12.02
CA GLY A 146 12.37 -7.79 -13.09
C GLY A 146 11.25 -7.21 -13.97
N ARG A 147 9.99 -7.41 -13.60
CA ARG A 147 8.82 -6.86 -14.31
C ARG A 147 8.19 -5.74 -13.50
N PHE A 148 7.71 -4.72 -14.20
CA PHE A 148 7.09 -3.54 -13.59
C PHE A 148 5.71 -3.34 -14.19
N SER A 149 4.71 -3.10 -13.34
CA SER A 149 3.34 -2.81 -13.76
C SER A 149 2.65 -1.90 -12.77
N THR A 150 1.64 -1.17 -13.22
CA THR A 150 0.79 -0.39 -12.32
C THR A 150 -0.40 -1.22 -11.87
N ILE A 151 -0.77 -1.08 -10.59
CA ILE A 151 -2.01 -1.64 -10.06
C ILE A 151 -3.01 -0.50 -9.94
N ARG A 152 -4.25 -0.75 -10.37
CA ARG A 152 -5.35 0.20 -10.28
C ARG A 152 -6.52 -0.43 -9.52
N ILE A 153 -7.11 0.34 -8.62
CA ILE A 153 -8.31 -0.05 -7.87
C ILE A 153 -9.47 0.74 -8.48
N HIS A 154 -10.44 0.05 -9.05
CA HIS A 154 -11.59 0.66 -9.72
C HIS A 154 -12.90 0.23 -9.06
N PRO A 155 -13.92 1.10 -9.03
CA PRO A 155 -15.27 0.68 -8.75
C PRO A 155 -15.73 -0.40 -9.73
N GLY A 156 -16.49 -1.36 -9.24
CA GLY A 156 -17.20 -2.30 -10.10
C GLY A 156 -18.28 -1.60 -10.94
N LYS A 157 -18.90 -2.34 -11.87
CA LYS A 157 -20.04 -1.83 -12.62
C LYS A 157 -21.21 -1.55 -11.66
N PRO A 158 -21.79 -0.34 -11.65
CA PRO A 158 -22.92 -0.04 -10.78
C PRO A 158 -24.15 -0.88 -11.17
N ILE A 159 -24.88 -1.33 -10.15
CA ILE A 159 -26.21 -1.93 -10.32
C ILE A 159 -27.22 -0.91 -9.82
N ASP A 160 -28.15 -0.53 -10.68
CA ASP A 160 -29.28 0.32 -10.29
C ASP A 160 -30.38 -0.56 -9.69
N LEU A 161 -30.58 -0.45 -8.38
CA LEU A 161 -31.64 -1.16 -7.66
C LEU A 161 -32.94 -0.35 -7.62
N GLY A 162 -33.02 0.77 -8.34
CA GLY A 162 -34.14 1.70 -8.26
C GLY A 162 -34.22 2.46 -6.93
N PRO A 163 -35.32 3.18 -6.66
CA PRO A 163 -35.49 3.88 -5.40
C PRO A 163 -35.53 2.89 -4.23
N VAL A 164 -34.59 3.05 -3.28
CA VAL A 164 -34.57 2.21 -2.07
C VAL A 164 -35.74 2.62 -1.17
N PHE A 165 -36.79 1.83 -1.17
CA PHE A 165 -37.82 1.94 -0.14
C PHE A 165 -37.34 1.21 1.11
N ILE A 166 -37.31 1.90 2.25
CA ILE A 166 -37.11 1.25 3.54
C ILE A 166 -38.40 0.43 3.80
N CYS A 167 -38.38 -0.83 3.38
CA CYS A 167 -39.47 -1.76 3.70
C CYS A 167 -39.29 -2.23 5.14
N LYS A 168 -40.37 -2.20 5.93
CA LYS A 168 -40.40 -2.76 7.28
C LYS A 168 -40.22 -4.30 7.29
N GLU A 169 -40.33 -4.93 6.13
CA GLU A 169 -40.14 -6.37 5.93
C GLU A 169 -39.10 -6.53 4.81
N CYS A 170 -37.84 -6.70 5.19
CA CYS A 170 -36.75 -6.94 4.25
C CYS A 170 -36.95 -8.31 3.56
N PRO A 171 -37.10 -8.41 2.25
CA PRO A 171 -37.13 -9.70 1.58
C PRO A 171 -35.78 -10.41 1.75
N ALA A 172 -35.83 -11.72 2.02
CA ALA A 172 -34.69 -12.56 2.38
C ALA A 172 -33.66 -12.80 1.26
N SER A 173 -33.71 -12.09 0.14
CA SER A 173 -32.78 -12.28 -0.98
C SER A 173 -32.24 -10.95 -1.49
N VAL A 174 -31.02 -10.64 -1.07
CA VAL A 174 -30.17 -9.68 -1.81
C VAL A 174 -29.59 -10.43 -3.02
N PRO A 175 -29.68 -9.90 -4.25
CA PRO A 175 -29.02 -10.51 -5.40
C PRO A 175 -27.52 -10.66 -5.09
N GLN A 176 -26.96 -11.84 -5.35
CA GLN A 176 -25.51 -12.04 -5.26
C GLN A 176 -24.84 -11.17 -6.33
N LEU A 177 -23.93 -10.30 -5.91
CA LEU A 177 -23.08 -9.46 -6.73
C LEU A 177 -21.99 -10.26 -7.44
#